data_9fba0f422f28571069f71a79a3495f01
#
_entry.id   9fba0f422f28571069f71a79a3495f01
#
_cell.length_a   1.000
_cell.length_b   1.000
_cell.length_c   1.000
_cell.angle_alpha   90.00
_cell.angle_beta   90.00
_cell.angle_gamma   90.00
#
_symmetry.space_group_name_H-M   'P 1'
#
loop_
_entity.id
_entity.type
_entity.pdbx_description
1 polymer ?
#
loop_
_entity_poly.entity_id
_entity_poly.type
_entity_poly.pdbx_seq_one_letter_code
_entity_poly.pdbx_strand_id
1 'polypeptide(L)'
;MENSSIIKGFDFNREAFKSPAKRNLMIGAEEADYVILADENVTSEEEIRQIITENDFLLDYGMAIFGENVQDGEIDFNNIIDYFKMNVYGVVIKKSILVYTGCYNEELTAGIDYELAVRVAYYAEKYNYNGIYGVLCSSEENLFSQEAGSSDIQEADNAAGSSDVQEAD
;
A
#
# COMPACT_ATOMS: atom_id res chain seq x y z
N MET A 1 20.78 22.25 -3.93
CA MET A 1 20.35 21.43 -5.09
C MET A 1 19.45 20.37 -4.50
N GLU A 2 18.16 20.49 -4.73
CA GLU A 2 17.21 19.46 -4.34
C GLU A 2 17.50 18.24 -5.23
N ASN A 3 18.04 17.16 -4.64
CA ASN A 3 18.09 15.87 -5.28
C ASN A 3 16.65 15.36 -5.34
N SER A 4 15.94 15.72 -6.41
CA SER A 4 14.63 15.15 -6.68
C SER A 4 14.85 13.68 -7.02
N SER A 5 14.49 12.78 -6.09
CA SER A 5 14.52 11.35 -6.33
C SER A 5 13.68 10.98 -7.54
N ILE A 6 14.21 10.14 -8.41
CA ILE A 6 13.49 9.67 -9.59
C ILE A 6 12.63 8.47 -9.20
N ILE A 7 11.32 8.63 -9.33
CA ILE A 7 10.34 7.58 -9.06
C ILE A 7 9.72 7.15 -10.39
N LYS A 8 9.81 5.87 -10.72
CA LYS A 8 9.21 5.27 -11.91
C LYS A 8 8.15 4.25 -11.52
N GLY A 9 6.96 4.39 -12.09
CA GLY A 9 5.84 3.51 -11.83
C GLY A 9 5.46 2.64 -13.01
N PHE A 10 4.84 1.50 -12.74
CA PHE A 10 4.36 0.52 -13.71
C PHE A 10 3.07 -0.12 -13.22
N ASP A 11 2.06 -0.13 -14.09
CA ASP A 11 0.85 -0.91 -13.93
C ASP A 11 1.02 -2.28 -14.61
N PHE A 12 0.65 -3.32 -13.89
CA PHE A 12 0.66 -4.68 -14.38
C PHE A 12 -0.74 -5.26 -14.34
N ASN A 13 -1.14 -5.99 -15.39
CA ASN A 13 -2.27 -6.89 -15.22
C ASN A 13 -1.94 -7.96 -14.16
N ARG A 14 -2.96 -8.58 -13.59
CA ARG A 14 -2.81 -9.50 -12.45
C ARG A 14 -1.81 -10.64 -12.68
N GLU A 15 -1.74 -11.18 -13.89
CA GLU A 15 -0.79 -12.27 -14.20
C GLU A 15 0.65 -11.76 -14.27
N ALA A 16 0.84 -10.60 -14.91
CA ALA A 16 2.15 -9.98 -14.98
C ALA A 16 2.63 -9.52 -13.60
N PHE A 17 1.73 -9.00 -12.76
CA PHE A 17 2.04 -8.59 -11.39
C PHE A 17 2.53 -9.77 -10.54
N LYS A 18 2.01 -10.97 -10.76
CA LYS A 18 2.45 -12.19 -10.08
C LYS A 18 3.72 -12.81 -10.69
N SER A 19 4.28 -12.24 -11.74
CA SER A 19 5.48 -12.76 -12.39
C SER A 19 6.75 -12.08 -11.88
N PRO A 20 7.59 -12.76 -11.08
CA PRO A 20 8.84 -12.17 -10.58
C PRO A 20 9.80 -11.80 -11.73
N ALA A 21 9.87 -12.59 -12.79
CA ALA A 21 10.72 -12.32 -13.94
C ALA A 21 10.32 -11.00 -14.66
N LYS A 22 9.00 -10.75 -14.83
CA LYS A 22 8.54 -9.49 -15.43
C LYS A 22 8.84 -8.29 -14.53
N ARG A 23 8.64 -8.42 -13.22
CA ARG A 23 8.99 -7.36 -12.27
C ARG A 23 10.49 -7.07 -12.31
N ASN A 24 11.34 -8.09 -12.28
CA ASN A 24 12.79 -7.93 -12.34
C ASN A 24 13.24 -7.23 -13.63
N LEU A 25 12.63 -7.59 -14.77
CA LEU A 25 12.91 -6.96 -16.04
C LEU A 25 12.60 -5.45 -15.99
N MET A 26 11.46 -5.06 -15.46
CA MET A 26 11.07 -3.66 -15.38
C MET A 26 11.93 -2.88 -14.38
N ILE A 27 12.22 -3.45 -13.22
CA ILE A 27 13.12 -2.85 -12.23
C ILE A 27 14.52 -2.64 -12.81
N GLY A 28 15.02 -3.63 -13.54
CA GLY A 28 16.37 -3.59 -14.12
C GLY A 28 16.52 -2.61 -15.28
N ALA A 29 15.43 -2.32 -16.01
CA ALA A 29 15.46 -1.45 -17.19
C ALA A 29 15.51 0.05 -16.86
N GLU A 30 15.19 0.44 -15.63
CA GLU A 30 15.01 1.84 -15.25
C GLU A 30 16.17 2.37 -14.40
N GLU A 31 16.58 3.60 -14.70
CA GLU A 31 17.53 4.38 -13.90
C GLU A 31 16.80 5.23 -12.87
N ALA A 32 15.93 4.61 -12.07
CA ALA A 32 15.16 5.28 -11.02
C ALA A 32 15.73 4.98 -9.65
N ASP A 33 15.53 5.88 -8.68
CA ASP A 33 15.86 5.64 -7.27
C ASP A 33 14.84 4.71 -6.63
N TYR A 34 13.57 4.84 -7.04
CA TYR A 34 12.43 4.06 -6.57
C TYR A 34 11.61 3.54 -7.74
N VAL A 35 11.07 2.35 -7.56
CA VAL A 35 10.14 1.72 -8.52
C VAL A 35 8.83 1.41 -7.83
N ILE A 36 7.72 1.85 -8.45
CA ILE A 36 6.36 1.48 -8.05
C ILE A 36 5.90 0.37 -8.97
N LEU A 37 5.42 -0.73 -8.40
CA LEU A 37 4.78 -1.83 -9.11
C LEU A 37 3.35 -1.97 -8.58
N ALA A 38 2.34 -1.86 -9.44
CA ALA A 38 0.93 -1.91 -9.07
C ALA A 38 0.17 -3.00 -9.84
N ASP A 39 -0.76 -3.68 -9.18
CA ASP A 39 -1.74 -4.55 -9.84
C ASP A 39 -2.92 -3.69 -10.32
N GLU A 40 -2.98 -3.39 -11.61
CA GLU A 40 -4.01 -2.53 -12.22
C GLU A 40 -5.46 -2.96 -11.95
N ASN A 41 -5.68 -4.21 -11.53
CA ASN A 41 -7.00 -4.71 -11.20
C ASN A 41 -7.48 -4.29 -9.80
N VAL A 42 -6.57 -3.79 -8.96
CA VAL A 42 -6.87 -3.41 -7.56
C VAL A 42 -6.48 -1.98 -7.26
N THR A 43 -5.32 -1.55 -7.71
CA THR A 43 -4.79 -0.20 -7.52
C THR A 43 -3.95 0.19 -8.73
N SER A 44 -3.69 1.48 -8.92
CA SER A 44 -2.84 1.97 -9.99
C SER A 44 -1.52 2.54 -9.46
N GLU A 45 -0.55 2.65 -10.34
CA GLU A 45 0.70 3.35 -10.06
C GLU A 45 0.45 4.79 -9.60
N GLU A 46 -0.50 5.48 -10.23
CA GLU A 46 -0.84 6.86 -9.89
C GLU A 46 -1.47 6.98 -8.48
N GLU A 47 -2.32 6.04 -8.08
CA GLU A 47 -2.87 6.01 -6.72
C GLU A 47 -1.78 5.82 -5.67
N ILE A 48 -0.86 4.87 -5.90
CA ILE A 48 0.29 4.68 -5.00
C ILE A 48 1.17 5.93 -4.96
N ARG A 49 1.41 6.57 -6.10
CA ARG A 49 2.18 7.81 -6.20
C ARG A 49 1.55 8.95 -5.41
N GLN A 50 0.23 9.07 -5.43
CA GLN A 50 -0.49 10.04 -4.62
C GLN A 50 -0.29 9.78 -3.13
N ILE A 51 -0.42 8.52 -2.67
CA ILE A 51 -0.18 8.16 -1.27
C ILE A 51 1.24 8.52 -0.84
N ILE A 52 2.24 8.25 -1.69
CA ILE A 52 3.64 8.63 -1.41
C ILE A 52 3.79 10.15 -1.31
N THR A 53 3.11 10.91 -2.17
CA THR A 53 3.18 12.38 -2.15
C THR A 53 2.61 12.95 -0.85
N GLU A 54 1.58 12.32 -0.31
CA GLU A 54 0.96 12.69 0.97
C GLU A 54 1.74 12.15 2.18
N ASN A 55 2.55 11.10 2.00
CA ASN A 55 3.29 10.38 3.02
C ASN A 55 4.74 10.13 2.55
N ASP A 56 5.50 11.19 2.36
CA ASP A 56 6.86 11.13 1.79
C ASP A 56 7.85 10.31 2.63
N PHE A 57 7.57 10.13 3.92
CA PHE A 57 8.34 9.27 4.82
C PHE A 57 8.40 7.79 4.33
N LEU A 58 7.45 7.35 3.49
CA LEU A 58 7.47 6.00 2.90
C LEU A 58 8.73 5.76 2.05
N LEU A 59 9.32 6.82 1.51
CA LEU A 59 10.56 6.75 0.73
C LEU A 59 11.82 6.57 1.60
N ASP A 60 11.70 6.70 2.91
CA ASP A 60 12.80 6.40 3.83
C ASP A 60 13.02 4.89 4.00
N TYR A 61 12.02 4.08 3.64
CA TYR A 61 12.08 2.63 3.74
C TYR A 61 12.69 1.98 2.49
N GLY A 62 13.25 0.80 2.67
CA GLY A 62 13.74 -0.02 1.56
C GLY A 62 12.61 -0.55 0.69
N MET A 63 11.45 -0.81 1.30
CA MET A 63 10.24 -1.29 0.63
C MET A 63 8.99 -0.80 1.36
N ALA A 64 7.98 -0.33 0.63
CA ALA A 64 6.63 -0.15 1.15
C ALA A 64 5.68 -1.14 0.46
N ILE A 65 4.81 -1.78 1.23
CA ILE A 65 3.90 -2.83 0.76
C ILE A 65 2.46 -2.37 0.98
N PHE A 66 1.69 -2.35 -0.08
CA PHE A 66 0.26 -2.00 -0.11
C PHE A 66 -0.56 -3.28 -0.30
N GLY A 67 -1.44 -3.60 0.64
CA GLY A 67 -2.22 -4.84 0.50
C GLY A 67 -3.13 -5.17 1.67
N GLU A 68 -3.85 -6.28 1.52
CA GLU A 68 -4.62 -6.92 2.59
C GLU A 68 -3.73 -7.74 3.52
N ASN A 69 -4.18 -7.89 4.76
CA ASN A 69 -3.44 -8.58 5.82
C ASN A 69 -2.06 -7.96 6.07
N VAL A 70 -1.95 -6.67 5.78
CA VAL A 70 -0.84 -5.80 6.12
C VAL A 70 -1.39 -4.76 7.10
N GLN A 71 -0.68 -4.44 8.16
CA GLN A 71 -1.05 -3.36 9.07
C GLN A 71 -0.21 -2.12 8.74
N ASP A 72 -0.79 -0.95 8.94
CA ASP A 72 -0.03 0.29 8.83
C ASP A 72 1.08 0.32 9.87
N GLY A 73 2.31 0.44 9.42
CA GLY A 73 3.46 0.50 10.31
C GLY A 73 4.69 -0.26 9.82
N GLU A 74 5.71 -0.21 10.64
CA GLU A 74 6.98 -0.89 10.36
C GLU A 74 6.84 -2.40 10.45
N ILE A 75 7.41 -3.08 9.45
CA ILE A 75 7.54 -4.52 9.42
C ILE A 75 9.03 -4.85 9.56
N ASP A 76 9.39 -5.39 10.70
CA ASP A 76 10.76 -5.79 11.02
C ASP A 76 10.95 -7.32 10.94
N PHE A 77 12.17 -7.78 11.19
CA PHE A 77 12.49 -9.20 11.11
C PHE A 77 11.81 -10.03 12.21
N ASN A 78 11.38 -9.42 13.32
CA ASN A 78 10.74 -10.14 14.43
C ASN A 78 9.25 -10.38 14.15
N ASN A 79 8.58 -9.45 13.44
CA ASN A 79 7.16 -9.53 13.17
C ASN A 79 6.81 -9.96 11.72
N ILE A 80 7.79 -10.03 10.81
CA ILE A 80 7.55 -10.37 9.39
C ILE A 80 6.79 -11.70 9.21
N ILE A 81 6.92 -12.63 10.14
CA ILE A 81 6.24 -13.93 10.08
C ILE A 81 4.71 -13.79 10.12
N ASP A 82 4.20 -12.75 10.75
CA ASP A 82 2.77 -12.49 10.85
C ASP A 82 2.15 -12.11 9.50
N TYR A 83 2.99 -11.72 8.54
CA TYR A 83 2.60 -11.26 7.21
C TYR A 83 2.68 -12.32 6.11
N PHE A 84 2.91 -13.59 6.46
CA PHE A 84 3.04 -14.66 5.44
C PHE A 84 1.78 -14.86 4.57
N LYS A 85 0.61 -14.35 4.99
CA LYS A 85 -0.66 -14.38 4.25
C LYS A 85 -1.01 -13.05 3.61
N MET A 86 -0.10 -12.08 3.54
CA MET A 86 -0.39 -10.80 2.90
C MET A 86 -0.79 -10.99 1.45
N ASN A 87 -1.80 -10.23 1.03
CA ASN A 87 -2.20 -10.15 -0.37
C ASN A 87 -1.78 -8.77 -0.88
N VAL A 88 -0.73 -8.75 -1.67
CA VAL A 88 -0.09 -7.51 -2.13
C VAL A 88 -0.78 -6.98 -3.37
N TYR A 89 -1.12 -5.70 -3.36
CA TYR A 89 -1.72 -4.95 -4.46
C TYR A 89 -0.71 -4.04 -5.15
N GLY A 90 0.28 -3.59 -4.41
CA GLY A 90 1.35 -2.77 -4.94
C GLY A 90 2.55 -2.72 -4.00
N VAL A 91 3.68 -2.35 -4.56
CA VAL A 91 4.92 -2.17 -3.82
C VAL A 91 5.67 -0.95 -4.31
N VAL A 92 6.37 -0.29 -3.40
CA VAL A 92 7.40 0.71 -3.70
C VAL A 92 8.73 0.14 -3.24
N ILE A 93 9.71 0.09 -4.12
CA ILE A 93 11.02 -0.48 -3.83
C ILE A 93 12.10 0.57 -4.06
N LYS A 94 12.91 0.80 -3.06
CA LYS A 94 14.15 1.59 -3.18
C LYS A 94 15.20 0.75 -3.89
N LYS A 95 15.63 1.14 -5.08
CA LYS A 95 16.55 0.31 -5.89
C LYS A 95 17.87 0.02 -5.20
N SER A 96 18.38 0.93 -4.39
CA SER A 96 19.62 0.71 -3.64
C SER A 96 19.56 -0.49 -2.69
N ILE A 97 18.37 -0.87 -2.19
CA ILE A 97 18.23 -2.03 -1.30
C ILE A 97 18.46 -3.35 -2.04
N LEU A 98 18.17 -3.38 -3.34
CA LEU A 98 18.34 -4.58 -4.17
C LEU A 98 19.80 -4.98 -4.36
N VAL A 99 20.74 -4.07 -4.10
CA VAL A 99 22.18 -4.39 -4.07
C VAL A 99 22.48 -5.40 -2.95
N TYR A 100 21.77 -5.32 -1.83
CA TYR A 100 21.95 -6.20 -0.67
C TYR A 100 21.06 -7.42 -0.71
N THR A 101 19.82 -7.24 -1.12
CA THR A 101 18.79 -8.29 -1.05
C THR A 101 18.69 -9.10 -2.33
N GLY A 102 19.14 -8.57 -3.47
CA GLY A 102 18.80 -9.08 -4.80
C GLY A 102 17.37 -8.74 -5.20
N CYS A 103 17.01 -9.06 -6.42
CA CYS A 103 15.67 -8.89 -6.95
C CYS A 103 14.72 -10.03 -6.52
N TYR A 104 13.52 -10.08 -7.08
CA TYR A 104 12.57 -11.17 -6.87
C TYR A 104 13.15 -12.52 -7.30
N ASN A 105 12.87 -13.57 -6.52
CA ASN A 105 13.25 -14.92 -6.88
C ASN A 105 12.34 -15.47 -7.99
N GLU A 106 12.89 -15.67 -9.18
CA GLU A 106 12.13 -16.06 -10.39
C GLU A 106 11.66 -17.52 -10.38
N GLU A 107 12.13 -18.33 -9.44
CA GLU A 107 11.69 -19.71 -9.27
C GLU A 107 10.38 -19.82 -8.48
N LEU A 108 9.96 -18.72 -7.82
CA LEU A 108 8.75 -18.72 -7.01
C LEU A 108 7.50 -18.47 -7.87
N THR A 109 6.44 -19.21 -7.55
CA THR A 109 5.12 -19.05 -8.16
C THR A 109 4.09 -18.42 -7.21
N ALA A 110 4.43 -18.29 -5.94
CA ALA A 110 3.59 -17.68 -4.89
C ALA A 110 4.46 -17.07 -3.80
N GLY A 111 3.93 -16.11 -3.04
CA GLY A 111 4.62 -15.49 -1.91
C GLY A 111 5.86 -14.69 -2.32
N ILE A 112 5.92 -14.20 -3.56
CA ILE A 112 7.09 -13.51 -4.11
C ILE A 112 7.42 -12.22 -3.35
N ASP A 113 6.38 -11.48 -2.94
CA ASP A 113 6.56 -10.24 -2.17
C ASP A 113 6.97 -10.55 -0.73
N TYR A 114 6.38 -11.60 -0.13
CA TYR A 114 6.75 -12.04 1.21
C TYR A 114 8.23 -12.50 1.27
N GLU A 115 8.68 -13.27 0.31
CA GLU A 115 10.06 -13.74 0.25
C GLU A 115 11.06 -12.58 0.12
N LEU A 116 10.77 -11.61 -0.77
CA LEU A 116 11.60 -10.41 -0.86
C LEU A 116 11.56 -9.59 0.42
N ALA A 117 10.37 -9.42 1.02
CA ALA A 117 10.21 -8.71 2.27
C ALA A 117 11.02 -9.32 3.42
N VAL A 118 11.05 -10.65 3.54
CA VAL A 118 11.89 -11.34 4.54
C VAL A 118 13.38 -10.97 4.36
N ARG A 119 13.87 -10.95 3.11
CA ARG A 119 15.25 -10.53 2.84
C ARG A 119 15.49 -9.06 3.16
N VAL A 120 14.54 -8.19 2.80
CA VAL A 120 14.63 -6.75 3.12
C VAL A 120 14.66 -6.54 4.63
N ALA A 121 13.78 -7.18 5.40
CA ALA A 121 13.75 -7.09 6.86
C ALA A 121 15.04 -7.58 7.50
N TYR A 122 15.57 -8.73 7.05
CA TYR A 122 16.84 -9.27 7.54
C TYR A 122 18.02 -8.32 7.31
N TYR A 123 18.14 -7.78 6.09
CA TYR A 123 19.24 -6.87 5.76
C TYR A 123 19.06 -5.49 6.40
N ALA A 124 17.82 -5.04 6.63
CA ALA A 124 17.54 -3.81 7.36
C ALA A 124 18.09 -3.89 8.79
N GLU A 125 17.79 -4.97 9.50
CA GLU A 125 18.33 -5.21 10.85
C GLU A 125 19.86 -5.29 10.82
N LYS A 126 20.42 -6.07 9.89
CA LYS A 126 21.87 -6.28 9.79
C LYS A 126 22.66 -5.01 9.50
N TYR A 127 22.14 -4.11 8.69
CA TYR A 127 22.81 -2.91 8.23
C TYR A 127 22.25 -1.60 8.81
N ASN A 128 21.30 -1.71 9.74
CA ASN A 128 20.70 -0.59 10.48
C ASN A 128 20.09 0.49 9.54
N TYR A 129 19.17 0.07 8.68
CA TYR A 129 18.35 0.98 7.88
C TYR A 129 16.86 0.66 8.02
N ASN A 130 15.98 1.56 7.56
CA ASN A 130 14.54 1.34 7.58
C ASN A 130 14.17 0.27 6.54
N GLY A 131 13.61 -0.86 7.00
CA GLY A 131 13.36 -2.03 6.18
C GLY A 131 12.09 -1.92 5.35
N ILE A 132 10.97 -2.14 5.99
CA ILE A 132 9.67 -2.25 5.34
C ILE A 132 8.64 -1.41 6.08
N TYR A 133 7.74 -0.78 5.33
CA TYR A 133 6.53 -0.18 5.84
C TYR A 133 5.30 -0.82 5.19
N GLY A 134 4.37 -1.29 6.01
CA GLY A 134 3.08 -1.80 5.56
C GLY A 134 2.05 -0.69 5.44
N VAL A 135 1.24 -0.73 4.40
CA VAL A 135 0.07 0.14 4.19
C VAL A 135 -1.15 -0.74 3.99
N LEU A 136 -2.10 -0.68 4.93
CA LEU A 136 -3.32 -1.46 4.85
C LEU A 136 -4.21 -0.94 3.71
N CYS A 137 -4.58 -1.83 2.82
CA CYS A 137 -5.57 -1.59 1.77
C CYS A 137 -6.70 -2.60 1.93
N SER A 138 -7.95 -2.14 2.01
CA SER A 138 -9.11 -3.03 2.00
C SER A 138 -9.65 -3.19 0.59
N SER A 139 -10.06 -4.41 0.22
CA SER A 139 -10.64 -4.71 -1.09
C SER A 139 -12.02 -4.06 -1.34
N GLU A 140 -12.63 -3.49 -0.30
CA GLU A 140 -13.98 -2.89 -0.35
C GLU A 140 -13.99 -1.35 -0.37
N GLU A 141 -12.86 -0.69 -0.16
CA GLU A 141 -12.76 0.77 -0.21
C GLU A 141 -11.81 1.18 -1.32
N ASN A 142 -12.34 1.76 -2.39
CA ASN A 142 -11.54 2.61 -3.26
C ASN A 142 -10.80 3.60 -2.36
N LEU A 143 -9.49 3.70 -2.45
CA LEU A 143 -8.62 4.57 -1.66
C LEU A 143 -9.06 6.05 -1.62
N PHE A 144 -10.08 6.43 -2.38
CA PHE A 144 -10.59 7.78 -2.54
C PHE A 144 -11.98 8.06 -1.97
N SER A 145 -12.60 7.18 -1.16
CA SER A 145 -13.93 7.44 -0.61
C SER A 145 -13.97 8.09 0.78
N GLN A 146 -12.90 8.67 1.28
CA GLN A 146 -12.89 9.36 2.56
C GLN A 146 -12.99 10.90 2.52
N GLU A 147 -13.47 11.51 1.42
CA GLU A 147 -13.82 12.93 1.44
C GLU A 147 -15.20 13.22 0.83
N ALA A 148 -16.27 12.74 1.45
CA ALA A 148 -17.59 13.37 1.30
C ALA A 148 -18.54 12.91 2.40
N GLY A 149 -18.44 13.47 3.59
CA GLY A 149 -19.38 13.12 4.67
C GLY A 149 -19.28 13.95 5.94
N SER A 150 -19.11 15.25 5.84
CA SER A 150 -19.45 16.14 6.95
C SER A 150 -20.09 17.42 6.42
N SER A 151 -21.38 17.42 6.40
CA SER A 151 -22.28 18.51 6.74
C SER A 151 -23.66 18.26 6.14
N ASP A 152 -24.57 17.88 6.99
CA ASP A 152 -25.87 18.54 7.06
C ASP A 152 -26.62 17.99 8.27
N ILE A 153 -26.36 18.65 9.38
CA ILE A 153 -27.32 18.68 10.48
C ILE A 153 -28.38 19.68 10.04
N GLN A 154 -29.52 19.20 9.65
CA GLN A 154 -30.75 20.01 9.65
C GLN A 154 -31.61 19.60 10.84
N GLU A 155 -31.61 20.49 11.79
CA GLU A 155 -32.67 20.66 12.73
C GLU A 155 -34.01 20.78 11.96
N ALA A 156 -34.96 19.96 12.31
CA ALA A 156 -36.35 20.21 11.98
C ALA A 156 -37.13 20.26 13.29
N ASP A 157 -37.52 21.49 13.59
CA ASP A 157 -38.33 21.94 14.69
C ASP A 157 -39.64 21.18 14.88
N ASN A 158 -39.92 21.03 16.14
CA ASN A 158 -41.22 21.07 16.81
C ASN A 158 -42.40 21.61 15.98
N ALA A 159 -43.44 20.86 15.88
CA ALA A 159 -44.79 21.41 15.86
C ALA A 159 -45.70 20.54 16.71
N ALA A 160 -46.02 21.09 17.85
CA ALA A 160 -47.09 20.67 18.72
C ALA A 160 -48.46 20.82 18.03
N GLY A 161 -49.35 19.92 18.31
CA GLY A 161 -50.75 19.98 17.92
C GLY A 161 -51.59 19.10 18.82
N SER A 162 -52.08 19.72 19.84
CA SER A 162 -53.01 19.21 20.85
C SER A 162 -54.43 19.04 20.30
N SER A 163 -55.22 18.40 21.14
CA SER A 163 -56.72 18.33 21.22
C SER A 163 -57.37 17.24 20.40
N ASP A 164 -58.36 16.54 20.80
CA ASP A 164 -59.30 16.68 21.93
C ASP A 164 -59.98 15.32 22.16
N VAL A 165 -60.30 15.11 23.39
CA VAL A 165 -61.34 14.35 24.06
C VAL A 165 -62.69 14.35 23.36
N GLN A 166 -63.36 13.19 23.36
CA GLN A 166 -64.80 12.99 23.69
C GLN A 166 -65.10 11.48 23.61
N GLU A 167 -65.33 10.83 24.67
CA GLU A 167 -66.55 10.45 25.42
C GLU A 167 -67.80 10.21 24.52
N ALA A 168 -68.34 9.06 24.62
CA ALA A 168 -69.70 8.70 24.99
C ALA A 168 -70.17 7.39 24.39
N ASP A 169 -70.76 6.63 25.26
CA ASP A 169 -71.70 5.56 25.32
C ASP A 169 -71.25 4.15 25.05
#